data_5a00b8f713fa2d1af3466f462bf18fe3
#
_entry.id   5a00b8f713fa2d1af3466f462bf18fe3
#
_cell.length_a   1.000
_cell.length_b   1.000
_cell.length_c   1.000
_cell.angle_alpha   90.00
_cell.angle_beta   90.00
_cell.angle_gamma   90.00
#
_symmetry.space_group_name_H-M   'P 1'
#
loop_
_entity.id
_entity.type
_entity.pdbx_description
1 polymer ?
#
loop_
_entity_poly.entity_id
_entity_poly.type
_entity_poly.pdbx_seq_one_letter_code
_entity_poly.pdbx_strand_id
1 'polypeptide(L)'
;AGIDAGGPHLYETDPSGAMMAYKAGGIGAGRNEVMEVFEKEYKDNMSEAQAVTLGLKGLSAANENNLKPEVVEIAIINPEKEFHTLNSDEVAKAVKKVK
;
A
#
# COMPACT_ATOMS: atom_id res chain seq x y z
N ALA A 1 -0.86 9.45 3.76
CA ALA A 1 -2.00 9.33 2.85
C ALA A 1 -3.21 10.05 3.41
N GLY A 2 -4.04 10.59 2.55
CA GLY A 2 -5.25 11.28 2.98
C GLY A 2 -6.15 11.65 1.82
N ILE A 3 -7.36 12.08 2.15
CA ILE A 3 -8.34 12.55 1.18
C ILE A 3 -8.85 13.92 1.62
N ASP A 4 -8.88 14.86 0.70
CA ASP A 4 -9.41 16.20 0.93
C ASP A 4 -10.35 16.61 -0.23
N ALA A 5 -10.70 17.88 -0.31
CA ALA A 5 -11.57 18.39 -1.37
C ALA A 5 -11.00 18.17 -2.78
N GLY A 6 -9.68 18.06 -2.90
CA GLY A 6 -9.00 17.78 -4.17
C GLY A 6 -8.90 16.30 -4.51
N GLY A 7 -9.38 15.41 -3.64
CA GLY A 7 -9.33 13.95 -3.83
C GLY A 7 -8.25 13.26 -2.98
N PRO A 8 -7.90 12.03 -3.32
CA PRO A 8 -6.89 11.29 -2.58
C PRO A 8 -5.47 11.76 -2.88
N HIS A 9 -4.62 11.75 -1.84
CA HIS A 9 -3.22 12.17 -1.94
C HIS A 9 -2.32 11.21 -1.18
N LEU A 10 -1.14 10.96 -1.75
CA LEU A 10 -0.06 10.24 -1.10
C LEU A 10 1.21 11.07 -1.20
N TYR A 11 1.79 11.45 -0.06
CA TYR A 11 3.01 12.23 0.00
C TYR A 11 4.10 11.50 0.78
N GLU A 12 5.33 11.64 0.33
CA GLU A 12 6.51 11.23 1.06
C GLU A 12 7.28 12.49 1.46
N THR A 13 7.65 12.60 2.72
CA THR A 13 8.42 13.73 3.23
C THR A 13 9.75 13.24 3.79
N ASP A 14 10.76 14.14 3.82
CA ASP A 14 12.05 13.82 4.41
C ASP A 14 12.39 14.84 5.51
N PRO A 15 13.47 14.61 6.28
CA PRO A 15 13.86 15.53 7.37
C PRO A 15 14.22 16.93 6.91
N SER A 16 14.52 17.14 5.64
CA SER A 16 14.83 18.48 5.12
C SER A 16 13.56 19.31 4.86
N GLY A 17 12.38 18.70 4.98
CA GLY A 17 11.12 19.34 4.68
C GLY A 17 10.66 19.18 3.24
N ALA A 18 11.42 18.48 2.40
CA ALA A 18 10.99 18.18 1.04
C ALA A 18 9.78 17.26 1.06
N MET A 19 8.83 17.50 0.15
CA MET A 19 7.59 16.73 0.07
C MET A 19 7.34 16.37 -1.39
N MET A 20 7.13 15.08 -1.63
CA MET A 20 6.88 14.57 -2.99
C MET A 20 5.57 13.80 -3.03
N ALA A 21 4.80 14.02 -4.10
CA ALA A 21 3.55 13.31 -4.32
C ALA A 21 3.81 12.02 -5.10
N TYR A 22 3.10 10.96 -4.73
CA TYR A 22 3.20 9.66 -5.39
C TYR A 22 1.81 9.09 -5.66
N LYS A 23 1.73 8.23 -6.66
CA LYS A 23 0.55 7.39 -6.88
C LYS A 23 0.65 6.10 -6.08
N ALA A 24 1.85 5.59 -5.91
CA ALA A 24 2.17 4.46 -5.03
C ALA A 24 3.62 4.63 -4.58
N GLY A 25 3.92 4.26 -3.37
CA GLY A 25 5.28 4.41 -2.86
C GLY A 25 5.56 3.46 -1.71
N GLY A 26 6.81 3.37 -1.33
CA GLY A 26 7.26 2.55 -0.22
C GLY A 26 8.42 3.20 0.50
N ILE A 27 8.62 2.82 1.75
CA ILE A 27 9.75 3.25 2.58
C ILE A 27 10.34 2.04 3.28
N GLY A 28 11.59 2.16 3.65
CA GLY A 28 12.31 1.10 4.36
C GLY A 28 13.36 0.42 3.51
N ALA A 29 14.00 -0.60 4.06
CA ALA A 29 15.12 -1.29 3.42
C ALA A 29 14.72 -1.98 2.11
N GLY A 30 13.50 -2.49 2.02
CA GLY A 30 12.99 -3.18 0.84
C GLY A 30 12.31 -2.28 -0.20
N ARG A 31 12.53 -0.97 -0.13
CA ARG A 31 11.86 -0.01 -1.01
C ARG A 31 12.05 -0.29 -2.50
N ASN A 32 13.26 -0.67 -2.91
CA ASN A 32 13.55 -0.90 -4.33
C ASN A 32 12.72 -2.06 -4.89
N GLU A 33 12.58 -3.14 -4.16
CA GLU A 33 11.79 -4.30 -4.57
C GLU A 33 10.30 -3.95 -4.65
N VAL A 34 9.81 -3.17 -3.69
CA VAL A 34 8.42 -2.69 -3.69
C VAL A 34 8.17 -1.81 -4.92
N MET A 35 9.05 -0.86 -5.19
CA MET A 35 8.90 0.07 -6.31
C MET A 35 8.94 -0.64 -7.66
N GLU A 36 9.74 -1.68 -7.81
CA GLU A 36 9.75 -2.49 -9.03
C GLU A 36 8.37 -3.13 -9.29
N VAL A 37 7.74 -3.66 -8.27
CA VAL A 37 6.39 -4.23 -8.39
C VAL A 37 5.39 -3.15 -8.79
N PHE A 38 5.46 -1.99 -8.15
CA PHE A 38 4.53 -0.90 -8.45
C PHE A 38 4.70 -0.37 -9.87
N GLU A 39 5.91 -0.24 -10.37
CA GLU A 39 6.16 0.19 -11.75
C GLU A 39 5.57 -0.76 -12.78
N LYS A 40 5.59 -2.05 -12.50
CA LYS A 40 5.07 -3.08 -13.41
C LYS A 40 3.57 -3.24 -13.35
N GLU A 41 2.98 -3.12 -12.17
CA GLU A 41 1.60 -3.54 -11.94
C GLU A 41 0.64 -2.42 -11.55
N TYR A 42 1.12 -1.23 -11.23
CA TYR A 42 0.23 -0.13 -10.89
C TYR A 42 -0.60 0.30 -12.10
N LYS A 43 -1.87 0.54 -11.86
CA LYS A 43 -2.81 1.11 -12.85
C LYS A 43 -3.66 2.16 -12.17
N ASP A 44 -4.03 3.20 -12.92
CA ASP A 44 -4.99 4.18 -12.42
C ASP A 44 -6.37 3.53 -12.27
N ASN A 45 -7.18 4.07 -11.37
CA ASN A 45 -8.56 3.63 -11.13
C ASN A 45 -8.69 2.18 -10.65
N MET A 46 -7.72 1.72 -9.87
CA MET A 46 -7.80 0.42 -9.22
C MET A 46 -8.89 0.43 -8.14
N SER A 47 -9.60 -0.68 -8.00
CA SER A 47 -10.52 -0.88 -6.88
C SER A 47 -9.75 -0.99 -5.56
N GLU A 48 -10.47 -0.83 -4.44
CA GLU A 48 -9.88 -1.02 -3.12
C GLU A 48 -9.21 -2.39 -2.98
N ALA A 49 -9.88 -3.45 -3.43
CA ALA A 49 -9.33 -4.80 -3.37
C ALA A 49 -8.06 -4.94 -4.22
N GLN A 50 -8.05 -4.35 -5.41
CA GLN A 50 -6.87 -4.37 -6.29
C GLN A 50 -5.70 -3.59 -5.68
N ALA A 51 -5.98 -2.45 -5.05
CA ALA A 51 -4.95 -1.65 -4.41
C ALA A 51 -4.32 -2.38 -3.22
N VAL A 52 -5.12 -3.04 -2.40
CA VAL A 52 -4.64 -3.86 -1.28
C VAL A 52 -3.76 -5.00 -1.81
N THR A 53 -4.21 -5.68 -2.85
CA THR A 53 -3.44 -6.76 -3.47
C THR A 53 -2.10 -6.27 -3.99
N LEU A 54 -2.08 -5.12 -4.66
CA LEU A 54 -0.84 -4.53 -5.17
C LEU A 54 0.14 -4.19 -4.03
N GLY A 55 -0.36 -3.57 -2.97
CA GLY A 55 0.46 -3.27 -1.79
C GLY A 55 1.08 -4.51 -1.17
N LEU A 56 0.31 -5.57 -1.05
CA LEU A 56 0.79 -6.84 -0.50
C LEU A 56 1.79 -7.54 -1.43
N LYS A 57 1.61 -7.44 -2.74
CA LYS A 57 2.60 -7.94 -3.69
C LYS A 57 3.94 -7.24 -3.52
N GLY A 58 3.92 -5.92 -3.31
CA GLY A 58 5.12 -5.17 -3.03
C GLY A 58 5.82 -5.63 -1.76
N LEU A 59 5.06 -5.75 -0.66
CA LEU A 59 5.59 -6.24 0.60
C LEU A 59 6.13 -7.66 0.50
N SER A 60 5.45 -8.53 -0.23
CA SER A 60 5.89 -9.90 -0.45
C SER A 60 7.23 -9.94 -1.18
N ALA A 61 7.40 -9.14 -2.22
CA ALA A 61 8.65 -9.04 -2.95
C ALA A 61 9.80 -8.59 -2.03
N ALA A 62 9.53 -7.63 -1.14
CA ALA A 62 10.52 -7.13 -0.18
C ALA A 62 10.88 -8.16 0.89
N ASN A 63 10.03 -9.15 1.12
CA ASN A 63 10.24 -10.21 2.11
C ASN A 63 10.55 -11.57 1.47
N GLU A 64 11.14 -11.57 0.29
CA GLU A 64 11.54 -12.79 -0.42
C GLU A 64 10.37 -13.76 -0.64
N ASN A 65 9.18 -13.21 -0.89
CA ASN A 65 7.94 -13.95 -1.10
C ASN A 65 7.49 -14.78 0.12
N ASN A 66 7.89 -14.35 1.31
CA ASN A 66 7.53 -15.03 2.57
C ASN A 66 6.74 -14.08 3.48
N LEU A 67 5.65 -13.54 2.97
CA LEU A 67 4.81 -12.62 3.73
C LEU A 67 3.85 -13.37 4.64
N LYS A 68 3.90 -13.04 5.94
CA LYS A 68 3.02 -13.64 6.95
C LYS A 68 1.97 -12.64 7.40
N PRO A 69 0.70 -13.05 7.53
CA PRO A 69 -0.37 -12.12 7.95
C PRO A 69 -0.11 -11.46 9.31
N GLU A 70 0.58 -12.15 10.22
CA GLU A 70 0.82 -11.67 11.58
C GLU A 70 1.69 -10.42 11.65
N VAL A 71 2.48 -10.16 10.61
CA VAL A 71 3.38 -9.00 10.57
C VAL A 71 2.87 -7.90 9.66
N VAL A 72 1.64 -8.01 9.16
CA VAL A 72 1.06 -7.04 8.24
C VAL A 72 -0.09 -6.29 8.92
N GLU A 73 -0.08 -4.98 8.78
CA GLU A 73 -1.19 -4.11 9.17
C GLU A 73 -1.64 -3.34 7.94
N ILE A 74 -2.94 -3.20 7.77
CA ILE A 74 -3.52 -2.51 6.62
C ILE A 74 -4.52 -1.47 7.11
N ALA A 75 -4.37 -0.25 6.63
CA ALA A 75 -5.33 0.83 6.85
C ALA A 75 -5.79 1.35 5.50
N ILE A 76 -7.05 1.72 5.41
CA ILE A 76 -7.68 2.19 4.19
C ILE A 76 -8.36 3.52 4.45
N ILE A 77 -8.18 4.46 3.52
CA ILE A 77 -8.91 5.73 3.49
C ILE A 77 -9.62 5.78 2.15
N ASN A 78 -10.93 5.98 2.16
CA ASN A 78 -11.69 6.15 0.93
C ASN A 78 -12.71 7.28 1.07
N PRO A 79 -13.23 7.83 -0.05
CA PRO A 79 -14.13 8.97 0.00
C PRO A 79 -15.44 8.72 0.73
N GLU A 80 -15.86 7.45 0.85
CA GLU A 80 -17.15 7.10 1.42
C GLU A 80 -17.09 6.61 2.85
N LYS A 81 -16.01 5.92 3.21
CA LYS A 81 -15.91 5.22 4.50
C LYS A 81 -14.89 5.80 5.46
N GLU A 82 -14.22 6.87 5.10
CA GLU A 82 -13.18 7.47 5.91
C GLU A 82 -12.04 6.48 6.22
N PHE A 83 -11.23 6.77 7.23
CA PHE A 83 -10.11 5.93 7.65
C PHE A 83 -10.62 4.73 8.43
N HIS A 84 -10.16 3.54 8.06
CA HIS A 84 -10.41 2.34 8.84
C HIS A 84 -9.25 1.34 8.69
N THR A 85 -9.08 0.47 9.68
CA THR A 85 -8.08 -0.58 9.64
C THR A 85 -8.75 -1.93 9.41
N LEU A 86 -8.06 -2.83 8.71
CA LEU A 86 -8.54 -4.19 8.54
C LEU A 86 -8.23 -5.02 9.80
N ASN A 87 -9.14 -5.91 10.15
CA ASN A 87 -8.91 -6.83 11.26
C ASN A 87 -8.02 -8.00 10.80
N SER A 88 -7.60 -8.85 11.74
CA SER A 88 -6.69 -9.96 11.44
C SER A 88 -7.24 -10.94 10.42
N ASP A 89 -8.53 -11.22 10.43
CA ASP A 89 -9.16 -12.12 9.45
C ASP A 89 -9.15 -11.52 8.05
N GLU A 90 -9.44 -10.24 7.93
CA GLU A 90 -9.41 -9.52 6.65
C GLU A 90 -7.99 -9.48 6.08
N VAL A 91 -7.00 -9.22 6.93
CA VAL A 91 -5.58 -9.22 6.53
C VAL A 91 -5.16 -10.61 6.06
N ALA A 92 -5.52 -11.65 6.79
CA ALA A 92 -5.18 -13.02 6.43
C ALA A 92 -5.77 -13.42 5.06
N LYS A 93 -7.01 -13.04 4.79
CA LYS A 93 -7.65 -13.30 3.50
C LYS A 93 -6.94 -12.57 2.36
N ALA A 94 -6.56 -11.31 2.58
CA ALA A 94 -5.86 -10.53 1.58
C ALA A 94 -4.47 -11.10 1.28
N VAL A 95 -3.73 -11.52 2.30
CA VAL A 95 -2.41 -12.14 2.14
C VAL A 95 -2.51 -13.45 1.35
N LYS A 96 -3.54 -14.25 1.57
CA LYS A 96 -3.76 -15.49 0.83
C LYS A 96 -3.89 -15.27 -0.68
N LYS A 97 -4.49 -14.17 -1.09
CA LYS A 97 -4.68 -13.86 -2.52
C LYS A 97 -3.37 -13.57 -3.24
N VAL A 98 -2.32 -13.23 -2.50
CA VAL A 98 -1.01 -12.85 -3.05
C VAL A 98 -0.05 -14.03 -3.12
N LYS A 99 -0.28 -15.05 -2.30
CA LYS A 99 0.56 -16.25 -2.26
C LYS A 99 0.25 -17.23 -3.38
#